data_15bd0e24bca71035d903a95a362411f9
#
_entry.id   15bd0e24bca71035d903a95a362411f9
#
_cell.length_a   1.000
_cell.length_b   1.000
_cell.length_c   1.000
_cell.angle_alpha   90.00
_cell.angle_beta   90.00
_cell.angle_gamma   90.00
#
_symmetry.space_group_name_H-M   'P 1'
#
loop_
_entity.id
_entity.type
_entity.pdbx_description
1 polymer ?
#
loop_
_entity_poly.entity_id
_entity_poly.type
_entity_poly.pdbx_seq_one_letter_code
_entity_poly.pdbx_strand_id
1 'polypeptide(L)'
;AVLNSKTSEHNKALSLMRIFLRIPGLNTAKAGFCCQLIGGLVGCMDSHNIKMYGLNPKDFVIDKKLSSPKGIANNQRKVLGYVNLCHDYGTENLWNNWCNHLSTTSKRWVDGNHVSEVHYSYLTGEKL
;
A
#
# COMPACT_ATOMS: atom_id res chain seq x y z
N ALA A 1 21.92 2.92 -4.45
CA ALA A 1 20.48 2.70 -4.41
C ALA A 1 19.78 3.75 -3.55
N VAL A 2 18.47 3.90 -3.76
CA VAL A 2 17.66 4.92 -3.06
C VAL A 2 17.75 4.75 -1.55
N LEU A 3 17.67 3.53 -1.03
CA LEU A 3 17.69 3.26 0.41
C LEU A 3 19.00 3.66 1.09
N ASN A 4 20.10 3.63 0.35
CA ASN A 4 21.43 3.96 0.89
C ASN A 4 21.87 5.39 0.59
N SER A 5 21.01 6.19 -0.05
CA SER A 5 21.34 7.58 -0.35
C SER A 5 21.24 8.43 0.90
N LYS A 6 21.95 9.56 0.89
CA LYS A 6 21.87 10.56 1.99
C LYS A 6 20.66 11.47 1.87
N THR A 7 19.78 11.22 0.91
CA THR A 7 18.52 11.94 0.71
C THR A 7 17.61 11.74 1.93
N SER A 8 16.77 12.73 2.24
CA SER A 8 15.79 12.62 3.31
C SER A 8 14.87 11.43 3.11
N GLU A 9 14.31 10.88 4.20
CA GLU A 9 13.35 9.76 4.13
C GLU A 9 12.15 10.08 3.24
N HIS A 10 11.67 11.31 3.29
CA HIS A 10 10.56 11.77 2.46
C HIS A 10 10.88 11.65 0.95
N ASN A 11 12.06 12.11 0.54
CA ASN A 11 12.51 12.01 -0.85
C ASN A 11 12.76 10.56 -1.28
N LYS A 12 13.29 9.74 -0.38
CA LYS A 12 13.45 8.29 -0.61
C LYS A 12 12.10 7.63 -0.85
N ALA A 13 11.11 7.93 -0.02
CA ALA A 13 9.76 7.42 -0.15
C ALA A 13 9.14 7.79 -1.49
N LEU A 14 9.24 9.05 -1.90
CA LEU A 14 8.75 9.50 -3.21
C LEU A 14 9.44 8.79 -4.37
N SER A 15 10.76 8.63 -4.28
CA SER A 15 11.55 7.95 -5.32
C SER A 15 11.14 6.48 -5.46
N LEU A 16 10.95 5.78 -4.34
CA LEU A 16 10.50 4.38 -4.35
C LEU A 16 9.09 4.26 -4.92
N MET A 17 8.18 5.12 -4.54
CA MET A 17 6.82 5.12 -5.08
C MET A 17 6.83 5.30 -6.60
N ARG A 18 7.65 6.21 -7.13
CA ARG A 18 7.78 6.42 -8.57
C ARG A 18 8.29 5.19 -9.29
N ILE A 19 9.25 4.47 -8.69
CA ILE A 19 9.81 3.23 -9.25
C ILE A 19 8.72 2.16 -9.33
N PHE A 20 8.01 1.89 -8.24
CA PHE A 20 6.97 0.85 -8.21
C PHE A 20 5.76 1.22 -9.06
N LEU A 21 5.39 2.50 -9.13
CA LEU A 21 4.28 2.94 -9.97
C LEU A 21 4.53 2.76 -11.47
N ARG A 22 5.77 2.58 -11.91
CA ARG A 22 6.10 2.24 -13.31
C ARG A 22 5.70 0.81 -13.67
N ILE A 23 5.49 -0.05 -12.68
CA ILE A 23 5.12 -1.45 -12.91
C ILE A 23 3.63 -1.50 -13.29
N PRO A 24 3.26 -2.12 -14.42
CA PRO A 24 1.85 -2.28 -14.78
C PRO A 24 1.08 -3.04 -13.70
N GLY A 25 -0.13 -2.59 -13.41
CA GLY A 25 -0.98 -3.19 -12.39
C GLY A 25 -0.75 -2.70 -10.97
N LEU A 26 0.31 -1.94 -10.69
CA LEU A 26 0.53 -1.32 -9.37
C LEU A 26 0.00 0.11 -9.36
N ASN A 27 -0.95 0.39 -8.51
CA ASN A 27 -1.35 1.75 -8.17
C ASN A 27 -0.83 2.10 -6.76
N THR A 28 -1.23 3.21 -6.18
CA THR A 28 -0.63 3.74 -4.95
C THR A 28 -0.63 2.75 -3.78
N ALA A 29 -1.73 2.05 -3.53
CA ALA A 29 -1.81 1.11 -2.40
C ALA A 29 -0.83 -0.05 -2.53
N LYS A 30 -0.77 -0.68 -3.71
CA LYS A 30 0.16 -1.79 -3.96
C LYS A 30 1.61 -1.32 -4.02
N ALA A 31 1.87 -0.15 -4.62
CA ALA A 31 3.20 0.45 -4.62
C ALA A 31 3.65 0.78 -3.18
N GLY A 32 2.77 1.33 -2.36
CA GLY A 32 3.04 1.61 -0.96
C GLY A 32 3.33 0.34 -0.16
N PHE A 33 2.59 -0.73 -0.42
CA PHE A 33 2.84 -2.04 0.19
C PHE A 33 4.24 -2.57 -0.15
N CYS A 34 4.64 -2.48 -1.42
CA CYS A 34 5.99 -2.88 -1.85
C CYS A 34 7.08 -2.04 -1.16
N CYS A 35 6.88 -0.73 -1.08
CA CYS A 35 7.81 0.17 -0.37
C CYS A 35 7.94 -0.21 1.10
N GLN A 36 6.84 -0.57 1.74
CA GLN A 36 6.85 -0.96 3.15
C GLN A 36 7.63 -2.26 3.37
N LEU A 37 7.50 -3.22 2.47
CA LEU A 37 8.21 -4.50 2.55
C LEU A 37 9.73 -4.34 2.47
N ILE A 38 10.23 -3.41 1.68
CA ILE A 38 11.66 -3.26 1.45
C ILE A 38 12.34 -2.22 2.35
N GLY A 39 11.60 -1.29 2.95
CA GLY A 39 12.24 -0.25 3.73
C GLY A 39 11.36 0.47 4.73
N GLY A 40 10.06 0.22 4.73
CA GLY A 40 9.14 0.87 5.66
C GLY A 40 8.99 2.37 5.49
N LEU A 41 9.43 2.93 4.37
CA LEU A 41 9.40 4.38 4.12
C LEU A 41 8.02 4.88 3.71
N VAL A 42 7.19 4.00 3.16
CA VAL A 42 5.81 4.30 2.79
C VAL A 42 4.93 3.19 3.35
N GLY A 43 3.75 3.54 3.80
CA GLY A 43 2.82 2.57 4.37
C GLY A 43 1.86 1.99 3.35
N CYS A 44 1.22 0.89 3.73
CA CYS A 44 0.14 0.28 2.97
C CYS A 44 -1.18 0.97 3.33
N MET A 45 -1.53 2.04 2.61
CA MET A 45 -2.83 2.69 2.72
C MET A 45 -3.82 1.95 1.83
N ASP A 46 -4.17 0.73 2.22
CA ASP A 46 -5.11 -0.13 1.49
C ASP A 46 -6.57 0.30 1.71
N SER A 47 -7.49 -0.40 1.07
CA SER A 47 -8.92 -0.10 1.18
C SER A 47 -9.42 -0.20 2.63
N HIS A 48 -8.87 -1.11 3.44
CA HIS A 48 -9.23 -1.24 4.84
C HIS A 48 -8.81 0.00 5.65
N ASN A 49 -7.55 0.44 5.51
CA ASN A 49 -7.06 1.63 6.19
C ASN A 49 -7.80 2.90 5.73
N ILE A 50 -8.05 3.03 4.43
CA ILE A 50 -8.82 4.15 3.88
C ILE A 50 -10.22 4.21 4.53
N LYS A 51 -10.90 3.09 4.62
CA LYS A 51 -12.22 2.99 5.22
C LYS A 51 -12.19 3.27 6.72
N MET A 52 -11.21 2.71 7.43
CA MET A 52 -11.07 2.88 8.88
C MET A 52 -10.84 4.33 9.27
N TYR A 53 -10.05 5.08 8.50
CA TYR A 53 -9.76 6.49 8.76
C TYR A 53 -10.76 7.45 8.11
N GLY A 54 -11.80 6.95 7.44
CA GLY A 54 -12.82 7.78 6.81
C GLY A 54 -12.32 8.59 5.62
N LEU A 55 -11.32 8.08 4.90
CA LEU A 55 -10.72 8.76 3.77
C LEU A 55 -11.44 8.44 2.47
N ASN A 56 -11.30 9.30 1.46
CA ASN A 56 -11.88 9.09 0.14
C ASN A 56 -10.93 8.26 -0.74
N PRO A 57 -11.34 7.05 -1.18
CA PRO A 57 -10.47 6.21 -2.03
C PRO A 57 -9.99 6.89 -3.30
N LYS A 58 -10.79 7.79 -3.87
CA LYS A 58 -10.44 8.50 -5.11
C LYS A 58 -9.22 9.39 -4.98
N ASP A 59 -8.90 9.84 -3.77
CA ASP A 59 -7.72 10.68 -3.52
C ASP A 59 -6.41 9.92 -3.62
N PHE A 60 -6.48 8.58 -3.59
CA PHE A 60 -5.30 7.70 -3.55
C PHE A 60 -5.07 6.91 -4.83
N VAL A 61 -5.93 7.05 -5.83
CA VAL A 61 -5.81 6.35 -7.11
C VAL A 61 -5.37 7.33 -8.18
N ILE A 62 -4.27 6.99 -8.87
CA ILE A 62 -3.79 7.76 -10.01
C ILE A 62 -4.24 7.12 -11.32
N ASP A 63 -4.39 7.93 -12.36
CA ASP A 63 -4.63 7.47 -13.72
C ASP A 63 -3.34 7.60 -14.53
N LYS A 64 -2.66 6.46 -14.73
CA LYS A 64 -1.37 6.41 -15.43
C LYS A 64 -1.48 6.74 -16.92
N LYS A 65 -2.69 6.77 -17.47
CA LYS A 65 -2.93 7.08 -18.89
C LYS A 65 -2.90 8.59 -19.17
N LEU A 66 -2.98 9.41 -18.11
CA LEU A 66 -2.93 10.85 -18.27
C LEU A 66 -1.54 11.30 -18.72
N SER A 67 -1.48 11.97 -19.86
CA SER A 67 -0.24 12.49 -20.46
C SER A 67 -0.18 14.00 -20.54
N SER A 68 -1.28 14.69 -20.27
CA SER A 68 -1.29 16.17 -20.24
C SER A 68 -0.48 16.69 -19.04
N PRO A 69 0.15 17.88 -19.15
CA PRO A 69 0.87 18.45 -18.02
C PRO A 69 0.02 18.57 -16.75
N LYS A 70 -1.25 18.96 -16.90
CA LYS A 70 -2.20 19.07 -15.78
C LYS A 70 -2.50 17.71 -15.14
N GLY A 71 -2.71 16.68 -15.96
CA GLY A 71 -2.96 15.32 -15.49
C GLY A 71 -1.77 14.71 -14.76
N ILE A 72 -0.57 14.90 -15.31
CA ILE A 72 0.68 14.45 -14.68
C ILE A 72 0.88 15.16 -13.34
N ALA A 73 0.70 16.48 -13.29
CA ALA A 73 0.82 17.26 -12.06
C ALA A 73 -0.20 16.82 -11.00
N ASN A 74 -1.43 16.49 -11.41
CA ASN A 74 -2.45 15.97 -10.50
C ASN A 74 -2.05 14.61 -9.90
N ASN A 75 -1.52 13.71 -10.73
CA ASN A 75 -1.02 12.42 -10.26
C ASN A 75 0.14 12.59 -9.27
N GLN A 76 1.06 13.50 -9.56
CA GLN A 76 2.19 13.79 -8.66
C GLN A 76 1.70 14.30 -7.29
N ARG A 77 0.68 15.15 -7.28
CA ARG A 77 0.07 15.63 -6.03
C ARG A 77 -0.57 14.49 -5.24
N LYS A 78 -1.23 13.54 -5.91
CA LYS A 78 -1.83 12.37 -5.25
C LYS A 78 -0.77 11.47 -4.63
N VAL A 79 0.34 11.23 -5.33
CA VAL A 79 1.46 10.44 -4.80
C VAL A 79 2.09 11.13 -3.60
N LEU A 80 2.33 12.43 -3.68
CA LEU A 80 2.85 13.21 -2.56
C LEU A 80 1.90 13.18 -1.36
N GLY A 81 0.62 13.37 -1.60
CA GLY A 81 -0.41 13.28 -0.56
C GLY A 81 -0.45 11.90 0.09
N TYR A 82 -0.31 10.84 -0.70
CA TYR A 82 -0.24 9.46 -0.20
C TYR A 82 0.94 9.28 0.76
N VAL A 83 2.14 9.71 0.33
CA VAL A 83 3.35 9.60 1.16
C VAL A 83 3.20 10.41 2.46
N ASN A 84 2.69 11.63 2.36
CA ASN A 84 2.47 12.49 3.53
C ASN A 84 1.49 11.87 4.53
N LEU A 85 0.37 11.34 4.06
CA LEU A 85 -0.61 10.69 4.92
C LEU A 85 -0.05 9.43 5.58
N CYS A 86 0.73 8.62 4.85
CA CYS A 86 1.38 7.46 5.43
C CYS A 86 2.33 7.86 6.57
N HIS A 87 3.05 8.97 6.43
CA HIS A 87 3.91 9.50 7.50
C HIS A 87 3.07 10.02 8.67
N ASP A 88 1.97 10.74 8.39
CA ASP A 88 1.11 11.31 9.44
C ASP A 88 0.45 10.23 10.29
N TYR A 89 -0.07 9.17 9.67
CA TYR A 89 -0.67 8.05 10.40
C TYR A 89 0.36 7.08 10.98
N GLY A 90 1.57 7.07 10.44
CA GLY A 90 2.63 6.14 10.81
C GLY A 90 2.59 4.86 9.98
N THR A 91 3.67 4.57 9.28
CA THR A 91 3.76 3.40 8.39
C THR A 91 3.57 2.09 9.16
N GLU A 92 4.10 2.02 10.39
CA GLU A 92 3.93 0.87 11.27
C GLU A 92 2.46 0.65 11.68
N ASN A 93 1.75 1.74 11.97
CA ASN A 93 0.33 1.67 12.31
C ASN A 93 -0.50 1.14 11.14
N LEU A 94 -0.21 1.59 9.92
CA LEU A 94 -0.91 1.12 8.72
C LEU A 94 -0.68 -0.39 8.51
N TRP A 95 0.54 -0.84 8.71
CA TRP A 95 0.89 -2.26 8.62
C TRP A 95 0.16 -3.08 9.68
N ASN A 96 0.19 -2.64 10.93
CA ASN A 96 -0.46 -3.34 12.04
C ASN A 96 -1.98 -3.40 11.84
N ASN A 97 -2.60 -2.34 11.35
CA ASN A 97 -4.02 -2.31 11.04
C ASN A 97 -4.37 -3.33 9.97
N TRP A 98 -3.55 -3.43 8.93
CA TRP A 98 -3.73 -4.42 7.86
C TRP A 98 -3.59 -5.85 8.40
N CYS A 99 -2.57 -6.11 9.19
CA CYS A 99 -2.37 -7.43 9.83
C CYS A 99 -3.54 -7.81 10.75
N ASN A 100 -4.01 -6.87 11.56
CA ASN A 100 -5.17 -7.09 12.43
C ASN A 100 -6.43 -7.38 11.63
N HIS A 101 -6.65 -6.65 10.53
CA HIS A 101 -7.77 -6.91 9.64
C HIS A 101 -7.73 -8.32 9.07
N LEU A 102 -6.58 -8.76 8.58
CA LEU A 102 -6.42 -10.12 8.05
C LEU A 102 -6.68 -11.17 9.13
N SER A 103 -6.18 -10.98 10.33
CA SER A 103 -6.36 -11.95 11.42
C SER A 103 -7.81 -12.01 11.93
N THR A 104 -8.57 -10.91 11.86
CA THR A 104 -9.98 -10.89 12.27
C THR A 104 -10.92 -11.40 11.18
N THR A 105 -10.58 -11.23 9.91
CA THR A 105 -11.41 -11.69 8.78
C THR A 105 -11.08 -13.10 8.35
N SER A 106 -9.85 -13.57 8.56
CA SER A 106 -9.42 -14.91 8.25
C SER A 106 -9.63 -15.81 9.48
N LYS A 107 -10.69 -16.63 9.45
CA LYS A 107 -11.07 -17.48 10.58
C LYS A 107 -10.58 -18.92 10.43
N ARG A 108 -9.67 -19.17 9.53
CA ARG A 108 -9.19 -20.51 9.23
C ARG A 108 -7.73 -20.66 9.65
N TRP A 109 -7.43 -21.82 10.18
CA TRP A 109 -6.09 -22.18 10.64
C TRP A 109 -5.55 -23.37 9.86
N VAL A 110 -4.32 -23.29 9.41
CA VAL A 110 -3.60 -24.40 8.80
C VAL A 110 -2.23 -24.49 9.45
N ASP A 111 -1.91 -25.64 10.03
CA ASP A 111 -0.64 -25.93 10.73
C ASP A 111 -0.28 -24.84 11.76
N GLY A 112 -1.27 -24.39 12.53
CA GLY A 112 -1.10 -23.34 13.53
C GLY A 112 -0.97 -21.92 13.00
N ASN A 113 -1.10 -21.73 11.70
CA ASN A 113 -1.06 -20.41 11.06
C ASN A 113 -2.44 -19.98 10.60
N HIS A 114 -2.73 -18.70 10.82
CA HIS A 114 -3.96 -18.08 10.38
C HIS A 114 -3.85 -17.73 8.89
N VAL A 115 -4.76 -18.23 8.07
CA VAL A 115 -4.74 -18.02 6.62
C VAL A 115 -6.06 -17.43 6.13
N SER A 116 -6.04 -16.81 4.95
CA SER A 116 -7.27 -16.32 4.32
C SER A 116 -8.17 -17.49 3.92
N GLU A 117 -9.48 -17.25 3.82
CA GLU A 117 -10.44 -18.29 3.42
C GLU A 117 -10.09 -18.89 2.05
N VAL A 118 -9.66 -18.05 1.11
CA VAL A 118 -9.24 -18.51 -0.22
C VAL A 118 -8.02 -19.43 -0.12
N HIS A 119 -7.02 -19.05 0.66
CA HIS A 119 -5.82 -19.84 0.87
C HIS A 119 -6.14 -21.15 1.58
N TYR A 120 -7.00 -21.09 2.60
CA TYR A 120 -7.47 -22.29 3.31
C TYR A 120 -8.17 -23.25 2.35
N SER A 121 -9.08 -22.73 1.52
CA SER A 121 -9.78 -23.54 0.50
C SER A 121 -8.80 -24.21 -0.46
N TYR A 122 -7.78 -23.47 -0.92
CA TYR A 122 -6.74 -24.00 -1.80
C TYR A 122 -5.95 -25.14 -1.13
N LEU A 123 -5.54 -24.95 0.14
CA LEU A 123 -4.72 -25.93 0.85
C LEU A 123 -5.48 -27.19 1.24
N THR A 124 -6.77 -27.06 1.57
CA THR A 124 -7.57 -28.17 2.11
C THR A 124 -8.53 -28.76 1.09
N GLY A 125 -8.73 -28.10 -0.06
CA GLY A 125 -9.74 -28.51 -1.06
C GLY A 125 -11.17 -28.24 -0.63
N GLU A 126 -11.39 -27.59 0.51
CA GLU A 126 -12.72 -27.22 0.98
C GLU A 126 -13.27 -26.07 0.16
N LYS A 127 -14.54 -26.16 -0.27
CA LYS A 127 -15.18 -25.09 -1.04
C LYS A 127 -15.55 -23.91 -0.14
N LEU A 128 -15.38 -22.73 -0.69
CA LEU A 128 -15.82 -21.49 -0.04
C LEU A 128 -17.33 -21.38 0.09
#